data_13109d1ad5c65d3ce3da3a7e7d1a5d86
#
_entry.id   13109d1ad5c65d3ce3da3a7e7d1a5d86
#
_cell.length_a   1.000
_cell.length_b   1.000
_cell.length_c   1.000
_cell.angle_alpha   90.00
_cell.angle_beta   90.00
_cell.angle_gamma   90.00
#
_symmetry.space_group_name_H-M   'P 1'
#
loop_
_entity.id
_entity.type
_entity.pdbx_description
1 polymer ?
#
loop_
_entity_poly.entity_id
_entity_poly.type
_entity_poly.pdbx_seq_one_letter_code
_entity_poly.pdbx_strand_id
1 'polypeptide(L)'
;MKKYRIYISFLFIQLSFMKILIIPFKRKINQNIDENNLMQNLFKNEIYTKISIGTPPQKFNIFIKLFQFPFFLITEDYKEGKQKKFNQNKSKTFEYLDHYTNTFFFYDYKNGNMCKDNFYLGKEKRSIEKLNFILAKNLIEDANEYSGELGLNLYWNIYTTMSIKDNIINQLKEKEIIDDNIFYLQYSDKKEDEGKLIIGNYLHNINEKFSKEDLNFTKVKLDTYSFSWSIDINSIYLGKNIIINQTFEGNFKYEFGFIQGINQYYIEIKKNFFDNYKNECFEKQFNIFNNKNKNLTFTYFVCSNKIDIKKFPDLLLENNEMKYNFSLTYKDLFYNFHNNKYFLVIFETSLEKSFYSNNWIFGKPFFKKYLIMFDRDKKRIAIYNPSKTKISIPYNLIIIVTLLLIILYKIFYDKVHVKRKLRANELDDDYIYIINE
;
A
#
# COMPACT_ATOMS: atom_id res chain seq x y z
N MET A 1 -10.26 12.17 64.25
CA MET A 1 -9.37 11.83 63.11
C MET A 1 -10.14 10.87 62.17
N LYS A 2 -10.71 11.41 61.10
CA LYS A 2 -11.37 10.56 60.04
C LYS A 2 -10.30 10.06 59.08
N LYS A 3 -10.11 8.73 59.04
CA LYS A 3 -9.27 8.08 58.06
C LYS A 3 -9.97 8.09 56.70
N TYR A 4 -9.49 8.90 55.78
CA TYR A 4 -9.87 8.83 54.37
C TYR A 4 -9.17 7.61 53.75
N ARG A 5 -9.91 6.55 53.49
CA ARG A 5 -9.47 5.43 52.62
C ARG A 5 -9.58 5.94 51.17
N ILE A 6 -8.44 6.26 50.62
CA ILE A 6 -8.33 6.50 49.16
C ILE A 6 -8.42 5.14 48.48
N TYR A 7 -9.57 4.85 47.87
CA TYR A 7 -9.69 3.76 46.92
C TYR A 7 -9.03 4.23 45.64
N ILE A 8 -7.77 3.84 45.45
CA ILE A 8 -7.12 3.89 44.14
C ILE A 8 -7.73 2.75 43.34
N SER A 9 -8.79 3.06 42.58
CA SER A 9 -9.27 2.20 41.52
C SER A 9 -8.16 2.15 40.48
N PHE A 10 -7.36 1.09 40.48
CA PHE A 10 -6.54 0.74 39.33
C PHE A 10 -7.51 0.48 38.18
N LEU A 11 -7.78 1.51 37.41
CA LEU A 11 -8.29 1.35 36.06
C LEU A 11 -7.20 0.58 35.32
N PHE A 12 -7.35 -0.73 35.23
CA PHE A 12 -6.69 -1.53 34.21
C PHE A 12 -7.18 -0.99 32.86
N ILE A 13 -6.53 0.05 32.37
CA ILE A 13 -6.58 0.39 30.95
C ILE A 13 -5.97 -0.84 30.29
N GLN A 14 -6.80 -1.74 29.83
CA GLN A 14 -6.41 -2.74 28.86
C GLN A 14 -5.97 -1.94 27.63
N LEU A 15 -4.68 -1.62 27.59
CA LEU A 15 -4.03 -1.20 26.35
C LEU A 15 -4.19 -2.40 25.41
N SER A 16 -5.27 -2.42 24.67
CA SER A 16 -5.41 -3.34 23.56
C SER A 16 -4.33 -2.96 22.57
N PHE A 17 -3.21 -3.69 22.63
CA PHE A 17 -2.16 -3.57 21.63
C PHE A 17 -2.80 -3.91 20.29
N MET A 18 -2.90 -2.92 19.42
CA MET A 18 -3.42 -3.11 18.05
C MET A 18 -2.58 -4.16 17.34
N LYS A 19 -3.27 -5.20 16.86
CA LYS A 19 -2.62 -6.32 16.18
C LYS A 19 -2.42 -5.96 14.71
N ILE A 20 -1.22 -5.57 14.37
CA ILE A 20 -0.80 -5.25 13.00
C ILE A 20 0.45 -6.03 12.61
N LEU A 21 0.59 -6.27 11.32
CA LEU A 21 1.78 -6.88 10.74
C LEU A 21 2.35 -5.93 9.69
N ILE A 22 3.62 -5.56 9.84
CA ILE A 22 4.34 -4.71 8.89
C ILE A 22 5.41 -5.55 8.20
N ILE A 23 5.27 -5.70 6.89
CA ILE A 23 6.19 -6.46 6.05
C ILE A 23 6.94 -5.48 5.15
N PRO A 24 8.24 -5.23 5.36
CA PRO A 24 9.02 -4.38 4.47
C PRO A 24 9.19 -5.05 3.11
N PHE A 25 9.12 -4.26 2.05
CA PHE A 25 9.42 -4.73 0.70
C PHE A 25 10.45 -3.86 0.00
N LYS A 26 11.06 -4.43 -1.03
CA LYS A 26 11.94 -3.74 -1.96
C LYS A 26 11.46 -3.99 -3.38
N ARG A 27 11.69 -3.02 -4.26
CA ARG A 27 11.55 -3.21 -5.70
C ARG A 27 12.79 -3.92 -6.24
N LYS A 28 12.57 -4.82 -7.17
CA LYS A 28 13.66 -5.37 -7.98
C LYS A 28 14.12 -4.31 -8.98
N ILE A 29 15.38 -3.96 -8.91
CA ILE A 29 16.03 -3.03 -9.86
C ILE A 29 16.89 -3.85 -10.80
N ASN A 30 16.59 -3.80 -12.09
CA ASN A 30 17.48 -4.34 -13.09
C ASN A 30 18.67 -3.40 -13.23
N GLN A 31 19.90 -3.92 -13.09
CA GLN A 31 21.12 -3.11 -13.09
C GLN A 31 21.45 -2.49 -14.46
N ASN A 32 20.92 -3.05 -15.56
CA ASN A 32 21.22 -2.64 -16.93
C ASN A 32 20.00 -1.99 -17.61
N ILE A 33 19.45 -0.95 -16.98
CA ILE A 33 18.36 -0.17 -17.59
C ILE A 33 18.98 0.87 -18.51
N ASP A 34 18.63 0.80 -19.80
CA ASP A 34 18.89 1.81 -20.80
C ASP A 34 17.59 2.41 -21.35
N GLU A 35 17.71 3.39 -22.26
CA GLU A 35 16.52 4.04 -22.84
C GLU A 35 15.65 3.08 -23.67
N ASN A 36 16.22 2.02 -24.23
CA ASN A 36 15.52 1.08 -25.12
C ASN A 36 14.69 0.08 -24.30
N ASN A 37 15.18 -0.29 -23.12
CA ASN A 37 14.51 -1.29 -22.28
C ASN A 37 13.79 -0.70 -21.06
N LEU A 38 13.87 0.63 -20.85
CA LEU A 38 13.24 1.29 -19.68
C LEU A 38 11.76 0.94 -19.53
N MET A 39 10.96 1.05 -20.60
CA MET A 39 9.52 0.82 -20.52
C MET A 39 9.19 -0.65 -20.28
N GLN A 40 9.95 -1.58 -20.82
CA GLN A 40 9.83 -3.00 -20.52
C GLN A 40 10.17 -3.30 -19.05
N ASN A 41 11.18 -2.63 -18.49
CA ASN A 41 11.52 -2.75 -17.08
C ASN A 41 10.48 -2.11 -16.15
N LEU A 42 9.87 -1.00 -16.55
CA LEU A 42 8.76 -0.40 -15.81
C LEU A 42 7.49 -1.24 -15.91
N PHE A 43 7.29 -2.00 -16.99
CA PHE A 43 6.18 -2.93 -17.11
C PHE A 43 6.19 -3.97 -15.97
N LYS A 44 7.37 -4.41 -15.56
CA LYS A 44 7.57 -5.34 -14.44
C LYS A 44 8.08 -4.57 -13.20
N ASN A 45 7.20 -3.87 -12.51
CA ASN A 45 7.53 -3.22 -11.24
C ASN A 45 7.43 -4.23 -10.07
N GLU A 46 8.26 -5.26 -10.12
CA GLU A 46 8.23 -6.35 -9.16
C GLU A 46 8.71 -5.90 -7.78
N ILE A 47 7.87 -6.07 -6.78
CA ILE A 47 8.24 -5.84 -5.38
C ILE A 47 8.35 -7.18 -4.64
N TYR A 48 9.38 -7.31 -3.83
CA TYR A 48 9.63 -8.53 -3.07
C TYR A 48 9.90 -8.24 -1.60
N THR A 49 9.63 -9.24 -0.78
CA THR A 49 9.97 -9.27 0.64
C THR A 49 10.77 -10.51 1.00
N LYS A 50 11.43 -10.46 2.14
CA LYS A 50 12.15 -11.61 2.71
C LYS A 50 11.33 -12.21 3.83
N ILE A 51 10.97 -13.47 3.68
CA ILE A 51 10.29 -14.26 4.71
C ILE A 51 11.10 -15.51 5.03
N SER A 52 10.77 -16.13 6.16
CA SER A 52 11.35 -17.44 6.50
C SER A 52 10.23 -18.41 6.84
N ILE A 53 10.40 -19.68 6.45
CA ILE A 53 9.38 -20.72 6.61
C ILE A 53 10.06 -22.01 7.05
N GLY A 54 9.37 -22.77 7.90
CA GLY A 54 9.84 -24.05 8.41
C GLY A 54 10.63 -23.97 9.72
N THR A 55 10.89 -25.10 10.32
CA THR A 55 11.69 -25.25 11.53
C THR A 55 12.79 -26.29 11.33
N PRO A 56 14.07 -25.90 11.21
CA PRO A 56 14.61 -24.54 11.28
C PRO A 56 14.18 -23.64 10.12
N PRO A 57 14.22 -22.29 10.31
CA PRO A 57 13.71 -21.36 9.30
C PRO A 57 14.55 -21.33 8.01
N GLN A 58 13.92 -21.54 6.88
CA GLN A 58 14.47 -21.38 5.54
C GLN A 58 14.08 -20.01 4.99
N LYS A 59 15.04 -19.19 4.55
CA LYS A 59 14.83 -17.81 4.07
C LYS A 59 14.55 -17.78 2.57
N PHE A 60 13.55 -16.98 2.16
CA PHE A 60 13.10 -16.85 0.77
C PHE A 60 12.86 -15.39 0.38
N ASN A 61 13.08 -15.09 -0.90
CA ASN A 61 12.60 -13.88 -1.54
C ASN A 61 11.24 -14.19 -2.17
N ILE A 62 10.22 -13.47 -1.76
CA ILE A 62 8.84 -13.70 -2.18
C ILE A 62 8.30 -12.44 -2.85
N PHE A 63 7.74 -12.57 -4.05
CA PHE A 63 7.05 -11.47 -4.68
C PHE A 63 5.70 -11.23 -4.02
N ILE A 64 5.33 -9.96 -3.89
CA ILE A 64 4.01 -9.56 -3.42
C ILE A 64 3.19 -9.24 -4.67
N LYS A 65 2.00 -9.80 -4.81
CA LYS A 65 1.12 -9.58 -5.97
C LYS A 65 -0.32 -9.32 -5.57
N LEU A 66 -0.89 -8.22 -6.04
CA LEU A 66 -2.32 -7.91 -5.83
C LEU A 66 -3.24 -8.83 -6.60
N PHE A 67 -2.78 -9.31 -7.75
CA PHE A 67 -3.58 -10.12 -8.67
C PHE A 67 -3.64 -11.59 -8.26
N GLN A 68 -2.63 -12.11 -7.57
CA GLN A 68 -2.57 -13.49 -7.11
C GLN A 68 -3.38 -13.69 -5.83
N PHE A 69 -4.03 -14.85 -5.71
CA PHE A 69 -4.80 -15.20 -4.53
C PHE A 69 -4.01 -16.01 -3.50
N PRO A 70 -3.42 -17.16 -3.85
CA PRO A 70 -2.74 -17.99 -2.87
C PRO A 70 -1.35 -17.46 -2.57
N PHE A 71 -0.86 -17.82 -1.40
CA PHE A 71 0.55 -17.83 -1.13
C PHE A 71 1.12 -19.15 -1.64
N PHE A 72 2.17 -19.10 -2.47
CA PHE A 72 2.87 -20.32 -2.90
C PHE A 72 4.38 -20.19 -2.78
N LEU A 73 5.02 -21.35 -2.62
CA LEU A 73 6.46 -21.55 -2.70
C LEU A 73 6.81 -22.58 -3.77
N ILE A 74 7.99 -22.46 -4.33
CA ILE A 74 8.55 -23.42 -5.29
C ILE A 74 9.26 -24.53 -4.52
N THR A 75 8.91 -25.80 -4.80
CA THR A 75 9.54 -26.98 -4.22
C THR A 75 10.91 -27.27 -4.83
N GLU A 76 11.80 -27.94 -4.07
CA GLU A 76 13.06 -28.49 -4.60
C GLU A 76 12.86 -29.50 -5.73
N ASP A 77 11.67 -30.12 -5.84
CA ASP A 77 11.35 -31.04 -6.93
C ASP A 77 11.27 -30.35 -8.30
N TYR A 78 11.03 -29.02 -8.32
CA TYR A 78 11.08 -28.22 -9.54
C TYR A 78 12.53 -27.99 -9.96
N LYS A 79 12.93 -28.60 -11.10
CA LYS A 79 14.35 -28.63 -11.53
C LYS A 79 14.83 -27.38 -12.24
N GLU A 80 13.91 -26.59 -12.78
CA GLU A 80 14.23 -25.37 -13.54
C GLU A 80 14.49 -24.18 -12.62
N GLY A 81 15.20 -23.16 -13.12
CA GLY A 81 15.48 -21.93 -12.42
C GLY A 81 16.57 -22.01 -11.33
N LYS A 82 17.20 -20.86 -11.07
CA LYS A 82 18.32 -20.70 -10.11
C LYS A 82 17.89 -20.23 -8.73
N GLN A 83 16.60 -19.93 -8.53
CA GLN A 83 16.06 -19.42 -7.28
C GLN A 83 16.16 -20.45 -6.16
N LYS A 84 16.19 -19.95 -4.93
CA LYS A 84 16.13 -20.82 -3.75
C LYS A 84 14.75 -21.45 -3.64
N LYS A 85 14.70 -22.76 -3.46
CA LYS A 85 13.50 -23.59 -3.40
C LYS A 85 13.29 -24.10 -1.97
N PHE A 86 12.03 -24.33 -1.60
CA PHE A 86 11.66 -24.85 -0.30
C PHE A 86 11.95 -26.35 -0.21
N ASN A 87 12.75 -26.73 0.80
CA ASN A 87 13.02 -28.13 1.12
C ASN A 87 12.13 -28.55 2.29
N GLN A 88 11.10 -29.30 2.01
CA GLN A 88 10.15 -29.83 2.97
C GLN A 88 10.79 -30.77 3.98
N ASN A 89 11.79 -31.55 3.55
CA ASN A 89 12.49 -32.52 4.40
C ASN A 89 13.38 -31.87 5.46
N LYS A 90 13.69 -30.57 5.29
CA LYS A 90 14.46 -29.77 6.29
C LYS A 90 13.58 -29.12 7.34
N SER A 91 12.25 -29.19 7.23
CA SER A 91 11.36 -28.62 8.22
C SER A 91 10.70 -29.66 9.09
N LYS A 92 10.93 -29.57 10.39
CA LYS A 92 10.31 -30.46 11.41
C LYS A 92 8.82 -30.14 11.63
N THR A 93 8.35 -28.98 11.18
CA THR A 93 6.98 -28.50 11.37
C THR A 93 6.14 -28.55 10.09
N PHE A 94 6.73 -29.04 9.01
CA PHE A 94 6.04 -29.21 7.74
C PHE A 94 4.95 -30.29 7.83
N GLU A 95 3.77 -29.99 7.29
CA GLU A 95 2.66 -30.91 7.15
C GLU A 95 2.11 -30.84 5.72
N TYR A 96 1.95 -32.00 5.11
CA TYR A 96 1.23 -32.17 3.86
C TYR A 96 -0.26 -32.28 4.16
N LEU A 97 -1.09 -31.53 3.42
CA LEU A 97 -2.54 -31.54 3.63
C LEU A 97 -3.26 -32.24 2.47
N ASP A 98 -3.06 -31.80 1.23
CA ASP A 98 -3.78 -32.32 0.08
C ASP A 98 -3.06 -32.02 -1.23
N HIS A 99 -3.46 -32.70 -2.32
CA HIS A 99 -3.01 -32.43 -3.66
C HIS A 99 -3.87 -31.33 -4.29
N TYR A 100 -3.22 -30.31 -4.85
CA TYR A 100 -3.87 -29.18 -5.49
C TYR A 100 -3.53 -29.14 -6.98
N THR A 101 -4.57 -29.15 -7.83
CA THR A 101 -4.44 -28.94 -9.27
C THR A 101 -5.10 -27.63 -9.65
N ASN A 102 -4.34 -26.72 -10.23
CA ASN A 102 -4.87 -25.49 -10.76
C ASN A 102 -5.38 -25.72 -12.19
N THR A 103 -6.68 -25.58 -12.38
CA THR A 103 -7.33 -25.70 -13.69
C THR A 103 -7.38 -24.37 -14.44
N PHE A 104 -6.92 -23.26 -13.83
CA PHE A 104 -6.99 -21.92 -14.39
C PHE A 104 -5.61 -21.37 -14.72
N PHE A 105 -5.50 -20.79 -15.92
CA PHE A 105 -4.28 -20.15 -16.45
C PHE A 105 -3.94 -18.79 -15.81
N PHE A 106 -4.60 -18.42 -14.71
CA PHE A 106 -4.39 -17.12 -14.03
C PHE A 106 -3.31 -17.17 -12.95
N TYR A 107 -2.83 -18.36 -12.59
CA TYR A 107 -1.76 -18.52 -11.60
C TYR A 107 -0.45 -18.89 -12.27
N ASP A 108 0.65 -18.47 -11.68
CA ASP A 108 1.99 -18.72 -12.23
C ASP A 108 2.47 -20.17 -12.03
N TYR A 109 1.60 -21.05 -11.51
CA TYR A 109 1.88 -22.49 -11.36
C TYR A 109 0.71 -23.34 -11.86
N LYS A 110 1.02 -24.57 -12.34
CA LYS A 110 0.04 -25.53 -12.87
C LYS A 110 -0.51 -26.46 -11.78
N ASN A 111 0.37 -26.99 -10.95
CA ASN A 111 0.00 -27.91 -9.88
C ASN A 111 0.92 -27.75 -8.67
N GLY A 112 0.46 -28.25 -7.54
CA GLY A 112 1.16 -28.18 -6.28
C GLY A 112 0.50 -29.02 -5.21
N ASN A 113 1.00 -28.87 -4.01
CA ASN A 113 0.42 -29.51 -2.83
C ASN A 113 0.00 -28.41 -1.84
N MET A 114 -1.18 -28.57 -1.25
CA MET A 114 -1.56 -27.76 -0.10
C MET A 114 -0.78 -28.26 1.11
N CYS A 115 -0.08 -27.37 1.75
CA CYS A 115 0.83 -27.66 2.84
C CYS A 115 0.62 -26.66 3.99
N LYS A 116 1.21 -26.99 5.14
CA LYS A 116 1.18 -26.15 6.32
C LYS A 116 2.55 -26.15 7.01
N ASP A 117 3.00 -24.99 7.45
CA ASP A 117 4.26 -24.86 8.18
C ASP A 117 4.30 -23.59 9.04
N ASN A 118 5.35 -23.39 9.82
CA ASN A 118 5.59 -22.19 10.59
C ASN A 118 6.20 -21.09 9.74
N PHE A 119 5.67 -19.87 9.88
CA PHE A 119 6.11 -18.68 9.15
C PHE A 119 6.77 -17.67 10.09
N TYR A 120 7.74 -16.94 9.57
CA TYR A 120 8.40 -15.83 10.26
C TYR A 120 8.26 -14.59 9.39
N LEU A 121 7.28 -13.74 9.73
CA LEU A 121 6.88 -12.58 8.96
C LEU A 121 7.22 -11.27 9.68
N GLY A 122 7.30 -10.19 8.88
CA GLY A 122 7.50 -8.85 9.39
C GLY A 122 8.94 -8.52 9.77
N LYS A 123 9.12 -7.28 10.23
CA LYS A 123 10.44 -6.74 10.62
C LYS A 123 11.01 -7.49 11.82
N GLU A 124 10.18 -7.86 12.77
CA GLU A 124 10.55 -8.54 14.02
C GLU A 124 10.67 -10.07 13.85
N LYS A 125 10.43 -10.58 12.61
CA LYS A 125 10.42 -12.03 12.33
C LYS A 125 9.49 -12.79 13.29
N ARG A 126 8.32 -12.25 13.55
CA ARG A 126 7.31 -12.87 14.39
C ARG A 126 7.02 -14.27 13.89
N SER A 127 7.15 -15.26 14.76
CA SER A 127 6.78 -16.64 14.47
C SER A 127 5.25 -16.77 14.47
N ILE A 128 4.71 -17.35 13.41
CA ILE A 128 3.30 -17.66 13.24
C ILE A 128 3.20 -19.13 12.90
N GLU A 129 2.56 -19.88 13.78
CA GLU A 129 2.49 -21.31 13.65
C GLU A 129 1.45 -21.75 12.62
N LYS A 130 1.81 -22.75 11.81
CA LYS A 130 0.90 -23.52 10.99
C LYS A 130 0.02 -22.68 10.04
N LEU A 131 0.62 -21.90 9.14
CA LEU A 131 -0.06 -21.26 8.03
C LEU A 131 -0.10 -22.17 6.80
N ASN A 132 -1.25 -22.21 6.13
CA ASN A 132 -1.43 -22.95 4.90
C ASN A 132 -0.81 -22.20 3.70
N PHE A 133 -0.20 -22.94 2.80
CA PHE A 133 0.34 -22.44 1.55
C PHE A 133 0.40 -23.53 0.49
N ILE A 134 0.64 -23.15 -0.76
CA ILE A 134 0.81 -24.09 -1.85
C ILE A 134 2.30 -24.32 -2.09
N LEU A 135 2.71 -25.55 -2.12
CA LEU A 135 4.04 -25.97 -2.57
C LEU A 135 3.96 -26.33 -4.06
N ALA A 136 4.33 -25.37 -4.91
CA ALA A 136 4.20 -25.49 -6.37
C ALA A 136 5.26 -26.41 -6.97
N LYS A 137 4.82 -27.37 -7.79
CA LYS A 137 5.70 -28.35 -8.47
C LYS A 137 6.05 -27.94 -9.88
N ASN A 138 5.12 -27.30 -10.59
CA ASN A 138 5.31 -26.86 -11.97
C ASN A 138 4.84 -25.43 -12.11
N LEU A 139 5.69 -24.59 -12.69
CA LEU A 139 5.37 -23.19 -13.02
C LEU A 139 4.89 -23.08 -14.47
N ILE A 140 4.14 -22.04 -14.77
CA ILE A 140 3.68 -21.72 -16.13
C ILE A 140 4.76 -20.93 -16.87
N GLU A 141 5.48 -20.07 -16.12
CA GLU A 141 6.62 -19.28 -16.61
C GLU A 141 7.89 -19.65 -15.85
N ASP A 142 9.04 -19.47 -16.47
CA ASP A 142 10.33 -19.60 -15.81
C ASP A 142 10.50 -18.53 -14.72
N ALA A 143 10.15 -18.89 -13.51
CA ALA A 143 10.37 -18.07 -12.34
C ALA A 143 11.85 -18.13 -11.92
N ASN A 144 12.72 -17.53 -12.72
CA ASN A 144 14.17 -17.67 -12.53
C ASN A 144 14.72 -16.94 -11.30
N GLU A 145 13.93 -16.10 -10.60
CA GLU A 145 14.50 -15.13 -9.66
C GLU A 145 13.82 -15.07 -8.29
N TYR A 146 12.65 -15.66 -8.10
CA TYR A 146 11.91 -15.65 -6.83
C TYR A 146 11.53 -17.05 -6.37
N SER A 147 11.37 -17.19 -5.07
CA SER A 147 11.10 -18.50 -4.45
C SER A 147 9.61 -18.80 -4.32
N GLY A 148 8.75 -17.81 -4.61
CA GLY A 148 7.30 -17.91 -4.50
C GLY A 148 6.63 -16.54 -4.49
N GLU A 149 5.31 -16.52 -4.27
CA GLU A 149 4.50 -15.30 -4.32
C GLU A 149 3.53 -15.21 -3.15
N LEU A 150 3.39 -14.00 -2.62
CA LEU A 150 2.38 -13.62 -1.64
C LEU A 150 1.21 -12.96 -2.35
N GLY A 151 0.12 -13.70 -2.52
CA GLY A 151 -1.07 -13.22 -3.18
C GLY A 151 -1.99 -12.43 -2.24
N LEU A 152 -2.40 -11.23 -2.69
CA LEU A 152 -3.26 -10.31 -1.93
C LEU A 152 -4.62 -10.08 -2.60
N ASN A 153 -4.97 -10.87 -3.63
CA ASN A 153 -6.21 -10.69 -4.37
C ASN A 153 -7.46 -10.90 -3.49
N LEU A 154 -8.54 -10.22 -3.87
CA LEU A 154 -9.86 -10.40 -3.28
C LEU A 154 -10.48 -11.68 -3.85
N TYR A 155 -10.26 -12.81 -3.24
CA TYR A 155 -10.72 -14.09 -3.77
C TYR A 155 -12.16 -14.12 -4.25
N TRP A 156 -12.32 -14.64 -5.43
CA TRP A 156 -13.54 -15.28 -5.90
C TRP A 156 -13.18 -16.44 -6.80
N ASN A 157 -13.53 -17.67 -6.42
CA ASN A 157 -13.53 -18.75 -7.38
C ASN A 157 -14.56 -19.82 -7.05
N ILE A 158 -15.55 -19.94 -7.90
CA ILE A 158 -16.55 -21.01 -7.88
C ILE A 158 -15.99 -22.35 -8.39
N TYR A 159 -14.76 -22.36 -8.92
CA TYR A 159 -14.19 -23.52 -9.62
C TYR A 159 -12.91 -24.08 -9.00
N THR A 160 -12.41 -23.55 -7.88
CA THR A 160 -11.24 -24.11 -7.19
C THR A 160 -11.63 -24.77 -5.88
N THR A 161 -10.89 -25.80 -5.51
CA THR A 161 -10.97 -26.46 -4.19
C THR A 161 -10.43 -25.58 -3.05
N MET A 162 -9.79 -24.45 -3.38
CA MET A 162 -9.26 -23.53 -2.37
C MET A 162 -10.39 -22.77 -1.66
N SER A 163 -10.36 -22.83 -0.37
CA SER A 163 -11.25 -22.05 0.49
C SER A 163 -10.77 -20.58 0.62
N ILE A 164 -11.70 -19.66 0.84
CA ILE A 164 -11.39 -18.28 1.28
C ILE A 164 -10.44 -18.30 2.49
N LYS A 165 -10.54 -19.31 3.35
CA LYS A 165 -9.70 -19.52 4.52
C LYS A 165 -8.23 -19.77 4.20
N ASP A 166 -7.91 -20.21 2.99
CA ASP A 166 -6.52 -20.46 2.58
C ASP A 166 -5.75 -19.18 2.20
N ASN A 167 -6.43 -18.04 2.08
CA ASN A 167 -5.74 -16.78 1.91
C ASN A 167 -4.97 -16.39 3.18
N ILE A 168 -3.73 -15.97 3.02
CA ILE A 168 -2.84 -15.69 4.15
C ILE A 168 -3.38 -14.60 5.10
N ILE A 169 -4.04 -13.55 4.58
CA ILE A 169 -4.59 -12.48 5.42
C ILE A 169 -5.73 -13.02 6.30
N ASN A 170 -6.60 -13.86 5.73
CA ASN A 170 -7.66 -14.50 6.50
C ASN A 170 -7.09 -15.40 7.60
N GLN A 171 -6.07 -16.21 7.29
CA GLN A 171 -5.40 -17.06 8.28
C GLN A 171 -4.75 -16.24 9.41
N LEU A 172 -4.15 -15.09 9.07
CA LEU A 172 -3.59 -14.18 10.08
C LEU A 172 -4.68 -13.63 11.02
N LYS A 173 -5.85 -13.33 10.50
CA LYS A 173 -7.00 -12.87 11.32
C LYS A 173 -7.56 -14.01 12.18
N GLU A 174 -7.78 -15.19 11.61
CA GLU A 174 -8.27 -16.37 12.35
C GLU A 174 -7.32 -16.76 13.51
N LYS A 175 -6.01 -16.54 13.33
CA LYS A 175 -4.99 -16.75 14.37
C LYS A 175 -4.79 -15.54 15.30
N GLU A 176 -5.63 -14.54 15.17
CA GLU A 176 -5.59 -13.30 15.96
C GLU A 176 -4.22 -12.58 15.91
N ILE A 177 -3.50 -12.69 14.80
CA ILE A 177 -2.25 -11.98 14.56
C ILE A 177 -2.51 -10.54 14.14
N ILE A 178 -3.66 -10.33 13.50
CA ILE A 178 -4.18 -9.05 13.05
C ILE A 178 -5.63 -8.86 13.50
N ASP A 179 -6.10 -7.61 13.56
CA ASP A 179 -7.47 -7.29 13.99
C ASP A 179 -8.47 -7.37 12.82
N ASP A 180 -8.10 -6.82 11.65
CA ASP A 180 -8.97 -6.69 10.48
C ASP A 180 -8.34 -7.28 9.22
N ASN A 181 -9.17 -7.77 8.28
CA ASN A 181 -8.74 -8.23 6.96
C ASN A 181 -8.50 -7.06 6.00
N ILE A 182 -7.71 -6.09 6.40
CA ILE A 182 -7.34 -4.92 5.60
C ILE A 182 -5.84 -4.85 5.40
N PHE A 183 -5.46 -4.27 4.26
CA PHE A 183 -4.05 -4.03 3.99
C PHE A 183 -3.83 -2.76 3.15
N TYR A 184 -2.59 -2.27 3.17
CA TYR A 184 -2.08 -1.12 2.43
C TYR A 184 -0.71 -1.41 1.86
N LEU A 185 -0.42 -0.85 0.70
CA LEU A 185 0.92 -0.77 0.16
C LEU A 185 1.40 0.68 0.25
N GLN A 186 2.42 0.92 1.02
CA GLN A 186 3.00 2.24 1.21
C GLN A 186 4.44 2.28 0.72
N TYR A 187 4.70 3.05 -0.32
CA TYR A 187 6.07 3.35 -0.77
C TYR A 187 6.75 4.31 0.20
N SER A 188 8.07 4.24 0.25
CA SER A 188 8.88 5.15 1.06
C SER A 188 9.04 6.50 0.35
N ASP A 189 8.87 7.60 1.09
CA ASP A 189 9.14 8.95 0.58
C ASP A 189 10.63 9.22 0.36
N LYS A 190 11.50 8.47 1.07
CA LYS A 190 12.96 8.68 1.05
C LYS A 190 13.69 7.78 0.07
N LYS A 191 13.14 6.58 -0.20
CA LYS A 191 13.76 5.56 -1.03
C LYS A 191 12.72 5.02 -2.00
N GLU A 192 12.88 5.38 -3.26
CA GLU A 192 11.91 5.08 -4.31
C GLU A 192 11.61 3.58 -4.50
N ASP A 193 12.56 2.74 -4.15
CA ASP A 193 12.49 1.30 -4.36
C ASP A 193 12.20 0.49 -3.10
N GLU A 194 11.86 1.16 -2.00
CA GLU A 194 11.50 0.52 -0.75
C GLU A 194 10.08 0.92 -0.30
N GLY A 195 9.47 0.08 0.51
CA GLY A 195 8.17 0.34 1.09
C GLY A 195 7.79 -0.69 2.13
N LYS A 196 6.53 -0.68 2.50
CA LYS A 196 5.95 -1.63 3.45
C LYS A 196 4.54 -2.03 3.06
N LEU A 197 4.24 -3.29 3.23
CA LEU A 197 2.89 -3.84 3.28
C LEU A 197 2.45 -3.81 4.74
N ILE A 198 1.39 -3.10 5.04
CA ILE A 198 0.80 -2.98 6.38
C ILE A 198 -0.51 -3.78 6.35
N ILE A 199 -0.69 -4.70 7.28
CA ILE A 199 -1.85 -5.59 7.32
C ILE A 199 -2.46 -5.50 8.72
N GLY A 200 -3.78 -5.44 8.80
CA GLY A 200 -4.51 -5.80 10.00
C GLY A 200 -5.26 -4.71 10.73
N ASN A 201 -5.09 -3.43 10.42
CA ASN A 201 -5.85 -2.38 11.10
C ASN A 201 -5.97 -1.10 10.26
N TYR A 202 -6.95 -0.25 10.59
CA TYR A 202 -7.10 1.06 9.97
C TYR A 202 -5.95 2.00 10.37
N LEU A 203 -5.46 2.81 9.42
CA LEU A 203 -4.32 3.71 9.70
C LEU A 203 -4.65 4.78 10.74
N HIS A 204 -5.89 5.26 10.80
CA HIS A 204 -6.31 6.21 11.82
C HIS A 204 -6.29 5.64 13.25
N ASN A 205 -6.24 4.33 13.39
CA ASN A 205 -6.06 3.68 14.70
C ASN A 205 -4.58 3.59 15.09
N ILE A 206 -3.67 3.58 14.14
CA ILE A 206 -2.23 3.34 14.37
C ILE A 206 -1.34 4.55 14.09
N ASN A 207 -1.88 5.61 13.50
CA ASN A 207 -1.15 6.82 13.15
C ASN A 207 -2.08 8.03 13.21
N GLU A 208 -1.83 8.91 14.17
CA GLU A 208 -2.62 10.12 14.44
C GLU A 208 -2.69 11.13 13.28
N LYS A 209 -1.82 10.99 12.27
CA LYS A 209 -1.87 11.82 11.05
C LYS A 209 -3.13 11.55 10.22
N PHE A 210 -3.77 10.42 10.41
CA PHE A 210 -4.97 10.02 9.69
C PHE A 210 -6.18 10.09 10.61
N SER A 211 -7.32 10.47 10.06
CA SER A 211 -8.60 10.47 10.77
C SER A 211 -9.61 9.58 10.04
N LYS A 212 -10.60 9.11 10.75
CA LYS A 212 -11.67 8.29 10.18
C LYS A 212 -12.49 9.07 9.16
N GLU A 213 -12.66 10.37 9.39
CA GLU A 213 -13.39 11.28 8.53
C GLU A 213 -12.68 11.55 7.19
N ASP A 214 -11.37 11.25 7.13
CA ASP A 214 -10.58 11.41 5.91
C ASP A 214 -10.70 10.21 4.96
N LEU A 215 -11.43 9.14 5.35
CA LEU A 215 -11.64 7.95 4.55
C LEU A 215 -12.79 8.11 3.58
N ASN A 216 -12.50 7.98 2.29
CA ASN A 216 -13.49 7.85 1.23
C ASN A 216 -13.52 6.40 0.73
N PHE A 217 -14.69 5.81 0.69
CA PHE A 217 -14.89 4.39 0.35
C PHE A 217 -15.64 4.24 -0.97
N THR A 218 -15.29 3.19 -1.73
CA THR A 218 -16.09 2.66 -2.83
C THR A 218 -16.11 1.15 -2.76
N LYS A 219 -17.20 0.53 -3.25
CA LYS A 219 -17.27 -0.92 -3.37
C LYS A 219 -16.34 -1.40 -4.48
N VAL A 220 -15.77 -2.57 -4.30
CA VAL A 220 -15.06 -3.25 -5.38
C VAL A 220 -16.08 -3.68 -6.42
N LYS A 221 -15.77 -3.40 -7.70
CA LYS A 221 -16.58 -3.91 -8.79
C LYS A 221 -16.33 -5.42 -8.91
N LEU A 222 -17.37 -6.18 -8.60
CA LEU A 222 -17.34 -7.64 -8.71
C LEU A 222 -17.90 -8.01 -10.07
N ASP A 223 -17.03 -8.21 -11.06
CA ASP A 223 -17.44 -8.81 -12.32
C ASP A 223 -17.33 -10.34 -12.22
N THR A 224 -18.16 -11.05 -12.98
CA THR A 224 -18.20 -12.53 -13.05
C THR A 224 -16.86 -13.15 -13.43
N TYR A 225 -15.97 -12.40 -14.05
CA TYR A 225 -14.67 -12.85 -14.56
C TYR A 225 -13.45 -12.11 -14.01
N SER A 226 -13.63 -10.95 -13.38
CA SER A 226 -12.52 -10.17 -12.82
C SER A 226 -12.46 -10.30 -11.31
N PHE A 227 -11.40 -10.91 -10.85
CA PHE A 227 -11.11 -11.12 -9.42
C PHE A 227 -10.15 -10.05 -8.90
N SER A 228 -10.08 -8.93 -9.58
CA SER A 228 -9.13 -7.86 -9.28
C SER A 228 -9.75 -6.80 -8.37
N TRP A 229 -8.89 -6.14 -7.63
CA TRP A 229 -9.25 -4.93 -6.93
C TRP A 229 -9.52 -3.82 -7.95
N SER A 230 -10.78 -3.51 -8.19
CA SER A 230 -11.21 -2.53 -9.18
C SER A 230 -12.29 -1.59 -8.66
N ILE A 231 -12.35 -0.41 -9.26
CA ILE A 231 -13.34 0.63 -8.98
C ILE A 231 -13.90 1.18 -10.28
N ASP A 232 -15.06 1.83 -10.21
CA ASP A 232 -15.59 2.60 -11.34
C ASP A 232 -14.91 3.96 -11.44
N ILE A 233 -14.52 4.35 -12.65
CA ILE A 233 -14.10 5.70 -13.01
C ILE A 233 -15.20 6.28 -13.90
N ASN A 234 -15.90 7.30 -13.42
CA ASN A 234 -17.11 7.79 -14.04
C ASN A 234 -16.84 8.85 -15.12
N SER A 235 -15.84 9.68 -14.88
CA SER A 235 -15.46 10.73 -15.82
C SER A 235 -13.96 11.00 -15.74
N ILE A 236 -13.41 11.51 -16.82
CA ILE A 236 -12.01 11.88 -16.90
C ILE A 236 -11.88 13.28 -17.45
N TYR A 237 -11.03 14.06 -16.82
CA TYR A 237 -10.78 15.45 -17.16
C TYR A 237 -9.30 15.67 -17.43
N LEU A 238 -9.00 16.57 -18.38
CA LEU A 238 -7.69 17.19 -18.52
C LEU A 238 -7.79 18.66 -18.10
N GLY A 239 -7.20 18.96 -16.96
CA GLY A 239 -7.41 20.25 -16.33
C GLY A 239 -8.89 20.45 -15.99
N LYS A 240 -9.53 21.45 -16.64
CA LYS A 240 -10.97 21.75 -16.46
C LYS A 240 -11.88 21.11 -17.51
N ASN A 241 -11.32 20.50 -18.55
CA ASN A 241 -12.08 19.97 -19.66
C ASN A 241 -12.44 18.51 -19.43
N ILE A 242 -13.74 18.20 -19.50
CA ILE A 242 -14.20 16.81 -19.54
C ILE A 242 -13.78 16.23 -20.87
N ILE A 243 -13.05 15.13 -20.86
CA ILE A 243 -12.64 14.44 -22.08
C ILE A 243 -13.53 13.25 -22.34
N ILE A 244 -13.89 12.52 -21.30
CA ILE A 244 -14.83 11.41 -21.39
C ILE A 244 -15.80 11.48 -20.21
N ASN A 245 -17.08 11.31 -20.54
CA ASN A 245 -18.18 11.17 -19.60
C ASN A 245 -18.82 9.80 -19.78
N GLN A 246 -18.06 8.76 -19.42
CA GLN A 246 -18.48 7.38 -19.52
C GLN A 246 -17.78 6.59 -18.39
N THR A 247 -18.51 5.65 -17.78
CA THR A 247 -17.95 4.82 -16.70
C THR A 247 -17.06 3.71 -17.26
N PHE A 248 -15.86 3.63 -16.73
CA PHE A 248 -14.87 2.60 -17.00
C PHE A 248 -14.42 1.92 -15.73
N GLU A 249 -13.90 0.72 -15.87
CA GLU A 249 -13.26 0.00 -14.78
C GLU A 249 -11.81 0.44 -14.61
N GLY A 250 -11.41 0.71 -13.37
CA GLY A 250 -10.03 1.00 -12.97
C GLY A 250 -9.47 -0.09 -12.06
N ASN A 251 -8.52 -0.86 -12.56
CA ASN A 251 -7.89 -1.99 -11.87
C ASN A 251 -6.62 -1.56 -11.15
N PHE A 252 -6.45 -1.95 -9.90
CA PHE A 252 -5.24 -1.68 -9.13
C PHE A 252 -4.20 -2.78 -9.34
N LYS A 253 -3.04 -2.41 -9.91
CA LYS A 253 -1.90 -3.31 -10.14
C LYS A 253 -0.59 -2.60 -9.86
N TYR A 254 -0.14 -2.64 -8.61
CA TYR A 254 1.12 -1.98 -8.23
C TYR A 254 2.36 -2.63 -8.91
N GLU A 255 2.21 -3.84 -9.45
CA GLU A 255 3.24 -4.52 -10.24
C GLU A 255 3.58 -3.82 -11.56
N PHE A 256 2.78 -2.81 -11.95
CA PHE A 256 3.08 -1.97 -13.10
C PHE A 256 3.75 -0.66 -12.66
N GLY A 257 4.85 -0.29 -13.33
CA GLY A 257 5.55 0.96 -13.07
C GLY A 257 4.89 2.20 -13.69
N PHE A 258 3.73 2.06 -14.34
CA PHE A 258 3.03 3.09 -15.08
C PHE A 258 1.50 2.97 -14.88
N ILE A 259 0.76 3.83 -15.54
CA ILE A 259 -0.69 3.77 -15.66
C ILE A 259 -1.02 3.33 -17.09
N GLN A 260 -1.84 2.31 -17.27
CA GLN A 260 -2.38 1.98 -18.57
C GLN A 260 -3.72 2.68 -18.75
N GLY A 261 -3.82 3.52 -19.77
CA GLY A 261 -5.07 4.13 -20.22
C GLY A 261 -5.81 3.22 -21.19
N ILE A 262 -7.12 3.38 -21.26
CA ILE A 262 -7.91 2.71 -22.30
C ILE A 262 -7.61 3.32 -23.67
N ASN A 263 -7.64 2.49 -24.71
CA ASN A 263 -7.19 2.88 -26.05
C ASN A 263 -8.01 4.03 -26.67
N GLN A 264 -9.30 4.09 -26.38
CA GLN A 264 -10.20 5.18 -26.80
C GLN A 264 -9.68 6.56 -26.37
N TYR A 265 -8.85 6.61 -25.32
CA TYR A 265 -8.27 7.79 -24.70
C TYR A 265 -7.00 8.29 -25.36
N TYR A 266 -6.33 7.43 -26.08
CA TYR A 266 -5.05 7.72 -26.70
C TYR A 266 -5.09 8.98 -27.57
N ILE A 267 -6.13 9.09 -28.41
CA ILE A 267 -6.30 10.23 -29.34
C ILE A 267 -6.47 11.54 -28.55
N GLU A 268 -7.26 11.53 -27.49
CA GLU A 268 -7.49 12.72 -26.66
C GLU A 268 -6.26 13.12 -25.87
N ILE A 269 -5.52 12.16 -25.32
CA ILE A 269 -4.24 12.41 -24.65
C ILE A 269 -3.22 12.97 -25.64
N LYS A 270 -3.06 12.37 -26.82
CA LYS A 270 -2.17 12.84 -27.87
C LYS A 270 -2.47 14.28 -28.24
N LYS A 271 -3.73 14.58 -28.54
CA LYS A 271 -4.18 15.92 -28.92
C LYS A 271 -3.95 16.96 -27.84
N ASN A 272 -4.32 16.67 -26.60
CA ASN A 272 -4.32 17.66 -25.52
C ASN A 272 -2.95 17.82 -24.84
N PHE A 273 -2.12 16.77 -24.83
CA PHE A 273 -0.80 16.83 -24.19
C PHE A 273 0.34 17.06 -25.17
N PHE A 274 0.31 16.44 -26.34
CA PHE A 274 1.51 16.31 -27.18
C PHE A 274 1.47 17.02 -28.52
N ASP A 275 0.28 17.29 -29.09
CA ASP A 275 0.17 17.91 -30.42
C ASP A 275 0.83 19.29 -30.50
N ASN A 276 0.86 20.05 -29.41
CA ASN A 276 1.54 21.35 -29.33
C ASN A 276 3.06 21.23 -29.13
N TYR A 277 3.57 20.02 -28.91
CA TYR A 277 4.98 19.74 -28.57
C TYR A 277 5.62 18.71 -29.51
N LYS A 278 5.16 18.63 -30.76
CA LYS A 278 5.62 17.62 -31.74
C LYS A 278 7.12 17.64 -32.02
N ASN A 279 7.78 18.76 -31.78
CA ASN A 279 9.23 18.89 -31.96
C ASN A 279 10.03 18.42 -30.73
N GLU A 280 9.41 18.35 -29.56
CA GLU A 280 10.04 18.01 -28.30
C GLU A 280 9.59 16.67 -27.73
N CYS A 281 8.38 16.20 -28.12
CA CYS A 281 7.81 14.96 -27.64
C CYS A 281 7.53 13.98 -28.79
N PHE A 282 7.96 12.76 -28.65
CA PHE A 282 7.87 11.70 -29.66
C PHE A 282 7.09 10.52 -29.15
N GLU A 283 6.26 9.98 -30.00
CA GLU A 283 5.57 8.72 -29.79
C GLU A 283 6.54 7.56 -30.00
N LYS A 284 6.59 6.63 -29.06
CA LYS A 284 7.39 5.40 -29.13
C LYS A 284 6.54 4.19 -28.79
N GLN A 285 7.01 3.02 -29.17
CA GLN A 285 6.35 1.74 -28.89
C GLN A 285 7.34 0.76 -28.26
N PHE A 286 6.78 -0.15 -27.45
CA PHE A 286 7.51 -1.33 -26.99
C PHE A 286 6.59 -2.54 -27.03
N ASN A 287 7.18 -3.72 -27.18
CA ASN A 287 6.48 -4.98 -27.28
C ASN A 287 6.73 -5.85 -26.07
N ILE A 288 5.70 -6.55 -25.65
CA ILE A 288 5.78 -7.58 -24.63
C ILE A 288 5.19 -8.87 -25.19
N PHE A 289 5.96 -9.93 -25.12
CA PHE A 289 5.48 -11.26 -25.39
C PHE A 289 4.77 -11.80 -24.16
N ASN A 290 3.49 -12.14 -24.29
CA ASN A 290 2.80 -12.86 -23.25
C ASN A 290 2.96 -14.37 -23.46
N ASN A 291 2.64 -15.15 -22.42
CA ASN A 291 2.77 -16.63 -22.43
C ASN A 291 1.91 -17.35 -23.45
N LYS A 292 1.00 -16.65 -24.11
CA LYS A 292 0.16 -17.18 -25.20
C LYS A 292 0.77 -16.90 -26.58
N ASN A 293 2.07 -16.54 -26.64
CA ASN A 293 2.77 -16.12 -27.86
C ASN A 293 2.13 -14.90 -28.55
N LYS A 294 1.33 -14.11 -27.83
CA LYS A 294 0.78 -12.87 -28.33
C LYS A 294 1.76 -11.75 -28.09
N ASN A 295 2.05 -11.00 -29.15
CA ASN A 295 2.85 -9.81 -29.07
C ASN A 295 1.95 -8.64 -28.73
N LEU A 296 2.02 -8.14 -27.49
CA LEU A 296 1.30 -6.96 -27.05
C LEU A 296 2.16 -5.72 -27.31
N THR A 297 1.61 -4.80 -28.10
CA THR A 297 2.27 -3.52 -28.42
C THR A 297 1.68 -2.40 -27.56
N PHE A 298 2.56 -1.66 -26.89
CA PHE A 298 2.19 -0.50 -26.09
C PHE A 298 2.81 0.75 -26.66
N THR A 299 2.01 1.81 -26.74
CA THR A 299 2.42 3.14 -27.18
C THR A 299 2.56 4.08 -26.00
N TYR A 300 3.60 4.91 -26.00
CA TYR A 300 3.93 5.89 -24.97
C TYR A 300 4.61 7.12 -25.57
N PHE A 301 4.75 8.19 -24.77
CA PHE A 301 5.39 9.42 -25.20
C PHE A 301 6.70 9.68 -24.44
N VAL A 302 7.69 10.16 -25.16
CA VAL A 302 9.00 10.60 -24.62
C VAL A 302 9.26 12.03 -25.05
N CYS A 303 9.54 12.89 -24.08
CA CYS A 303 9.84 14.29 -24.31
C CYS A 303 11.29 14.60 -23.96
N SER A 304 11.87 15.59 -24.65
CA SER A 304 13.20 16.09 -24.30
C SER A 304 13.20 16.81 -22.93
N ASN A 305 14.36 16.91 -22.28
CA ASN A 305 14.49 17.65 -21.02
C ASN A 305 14.17 19.14 -21.12
N LYS A 306 14.21 19.71 -22.35
CA LYS A 306 13.95 21.13 -22.60
C LYS A 306 12.49 21.53 -22.36
N ILE A 307 11.56 20.55 -22.42
CA ILE A 307 10.14 20.84 -22.27
C ILE A 307 9.79 21.20 -20.81
N ASP A 308 8.99 22.24 -20.66
CA ASP A 308 8.40 22.60 -19.37
C ASP A 308 7.13 21.78 -19.09
N ILE A 309 7.32 20.61 -18.48
CA ILE A 309 6.22 19.70 -18.15
C ILE A 309 5.23 20.28 -17.12
N LYS A 310 5.57 21.38 -16.43
CA LYS A 310 4.65 22.04 -15.48
C LYS A 310 3.43 22.66 -16.18
N LYS A 311 3.54 22.88 -17.48
CA LYS A 311 2.45 23.41 -18.31
C LYS A 311 1.44 22.35 -18.75
N PHE A 312 1.76 21.07 -18.54
CA PHE A 312 0.84 20.00 -18.86
C PHE A 312 -0.36 20.01 -17.91
N PRO A 313 -1.58 19.78 -18.41
CA PRO A 313 -2.78 19.74 -17.56
C PRO A 313 -2.74 18.53 -16.63
N ASP A 314 -3.38 18.67 -15.47
CA ASP A 314 -3.61 17.55 -14.56
C ASP A 314 -4.60 16.56 -15.18
N LEU A 315 -4.34 15.28 -14.99
CA LEU A 315 -5.27 14.20 -15.31
C LEU A 315 -6.13 13.94 -14.07
N LEU A 316 -7.45 14.19 -14.19
CA LEU A 316 -8.41 13.95 -13.12
C LEU A 316 -9.28 12.76 -13.47
N LEU A 317 -9.43 11.85 -12.52
CA LEU A 317 -10.24 10.64 -12.62
C LEU A 317 -11.32 10.70 -11.54
N GLU A 318 -12.58 10.82 -11.93
CA GLU A 318 -13.70 10.96 -11.01
C GLU A 318 -14.26 9.60 -10.59
N ASN A 319 -14.46 9.41 -9.28
CA ASN A 319 -15.25 8.32 -8.73
C ASN A 319 -16.43 8.90 -7.95
N ASN A 320 -17.64 8.70 -8.45
CA ASN A 320 -18.87 9.27 -7.88
C ASN A 320 -19.23 8.65 -6.54
N GLU A 321 -18.98 7.36 -6.34
CA GLU A 321 -19.28 6.67 -5.09
C GLU A 321 -18.41 7.18 -3.94
N MET A 322 -17.11 7.38 -4.19
CA MET A 322 -16.19 8.01 -3.25
C MET A 322 -16.44 9.52 -3.10
N LYS A 323 -17.16 10.15 -4.04
CA LYS A 323 -17.23 11.62 -4.17
C LYS A 323 -15.84 12.24 -4.20
N TYR A 324 -14.95 11.64 -4.98
CA TYR A 324 -13.53 11.97 -5.00
C TYR A 324 -12.97 11.99 -6.42
N ASN A 325 -12.15 13.02 -6.69
CA ASN A 325 -11.42 13.14 -7.93
C ASN A 325 -9.94 12.83 -7.69
N PHE A 326 -9.49 11.72 -8.24
CA PHE A 326 -8.07 11.41 -8.27
C PHE A 326 -7.37 12.35 -9.24
N SER A 327 -6.44 13.15 -8.75
CA SER A 327 -5.66 14.08 -9.55
C SER A 327 -4.25 13.53 -9.76
N LEU A 328 -3.77 13.50 -10.99
CA LEU A 328 -2.40 13.15 -11.34
C LEU A 328 -1.77 14.35 -12.04
N THR A 329 -0.77 14.93 -11.42
CA THR A 329 -0.04 16.11 -11.90
C THR A 329 1.17 15.70 -12.74
N TYR A 330 1.84 16.66 -13.36
CA TYR A 330 3.07 16.41 -14.10
C TYR A 330 4.13 15.64 -13.29
N LYS A 331 4.14 15.78 -11.94
CA LYS A 331 5.05 15.05 -11.06
C LYS A 331 4.74 13.56 -11.00
N ASP A 332 3.49 13.21 -11.15
CA ASP A 332 2.99 11.83 -11.11
C ASP A 332 3.03 11.18 -12.50
N LEU A 333 2.89 12.01 -13.55
CA LEU A 333 2.73 11.58 -14.94
C LEU A 333 4.04 11.46 -15.72
N PHE A 334 5.15 12.05 -15.24
CA PHE A 334 6.41 12.02 -15.92
C PHE A 334 7.53 11.40 -15.08
N TYR A 335 8.32 10.56 -15.70
CA TYR A 335 9.53 9.95 -15.14
C TYR A 335 10.77 10.50 -15.85
N ASN A 336 11.69 11.09 -15.11
CA ASN A 336 12.94 11.59 -15.66
C ASN A 336 13.96 10.46 -15.72
N PHE A 337 14.49 10.19 -16.92
CA PHE A 337 15.55 9.21 -17.10
C PHE A 337 16.56 9.75 -18.15
N HIS A 338 17.82 9.89 -17.75
CA HIS A 338 18.85 10.56 -18.53
C HIS A 338 18.40 11.96 -19.00
N ASN A 339 18.45 12.21 -20.30
CA ASN A 339 18.09 13.48 -20.93
C ASN A 339 16.63 13.53 -21.42
N ASN A 340 15.79 12.60 -20.98
CA ASN A 340 14.43 12.45 -21.44
C ASN A 340 13.42 12.40 -20.29
N LYS A 341 12.19 12.77 -20.61
CA LYS A 341 11.03 12.68 -19.73
C LYS A 341 10.02 11.70 -20.33
N TYR A 342 9.77 10.62 -19.65
CA TYR A 342 8.88 9.54 -20.07
C TYR A 342 7.50 9.75 -19.48
N PHE A 343 6.48 9.84 -20.33
CA PHE A 343 5.09 9.91 -19.88
C PHE A 343 4.65 8.54 -19.40
N LEU A 344 4.14 8.49 -18.17
CA LEU A 344 3.82 7.23 -17.48
C LEU A 344 2.40 6.72 -17.74
N VAL A 345 1.61 7.37 -18.60
CA VAL A 345 0.36 6.79 -19.10
C VAL A 345 0.64 6.17 -20.46
N ILE A 346 0.45 4.87 -20.55
CA ILE A 346 0.67 4.07 -21.76
C ILE A 346 -0.63 3.52 -22.29
N PHE A 347 -0.63 3.12 -23.57
CA PHE A 347 -1.82 2.63 -24.25
C PHE A 347 -1.49 1.34 -25.00
N GLU A 348 -2.33 0.32 -24.82
CA GLU A 348 -2.22 -0.91 -25.61
C GLU A 348 -2.78 -0.65 -27.02
N THR A 349 -1.91 -0.75 -28.02
CA THR A 349 -2.24 -0.50 -29.44
C THR A 349 -2.13 -1.76 -30.31
N SER A 350 -2.08 -2.92 -29.70
CA SER A 350 -2.04 -4.23 -30.38
C SER A 350 -3.23 -4.40 -31.32
N LEU A 351 -3.04 -5.09 -32.44
CA LEU A 351 -4.13 -5.49 -33.35
C LEU A 351 -5.12 -6.42 -32.66
N GLU A 352 -4.59 -7.38 -31.90
CA GLU A 352 -5.37 -8.25 -31.01
C GLU A 352 -5.40 -7.64 -29.61
N LYS A 353 -6.52 -7.04 -29.24
CA LYS A 353 -6.69 -6.41 -27.94
C LYS A 353 -6.62 -7.46 -26.82
N SER A 354 -5.88 -7.14 -25.76
CA SER A 354 -5.90 -7.92 -24.54
C SER A 354 -7.22 -7.70 -23.76
N PHE A 355 -7.49 -8.58 -22.80
CA PHE A 355 -8.62 -8.40 -21.88
C PHE A 355 -8.59 -7.05 -21.16
N TYR A 356 -7.40 -6.45 -20.98
CA TYR A 356 -7.20 -5.19 -20.28
C TYR A 356 -7.25 -3.94 -21.16
N SER A 357 -7.41 -4.08 -22.49
CA SER A 357 -7.37 -2.92 -23.41
C SER A 357 -8.48 -1.90 -23.17
N ASN A 358 -9.59 -2.31 -22.55
CA ASN A 358 -10.75 -1.46 -22.27
C ASN A 358 -10.81 -0.97 -20.81
N ASN A 359 -9.84 -1.29 -19.97
CA ASN A 359 -9.81 -0.93 -18.56
C ASN A 359 -8.62 -0.01 -18.25
N TRP A 360 -8.78 0.85 -17.27
CA TRP A 360 -7.65 1.53 -16.66
C TRP A 360 -6.88 0.57 -15.78
N ILE A 361 -5.56 0.69 -15.79
CA ILE A 361 -4.69 0.00 -14.82
C ILE A 361 -3.91 1.04 -14.04
N PHE A 362 -4.12 1.08 -12.74
CA PHE A 362 -3.44 1.97 -11.82
C PHE A 362 -2.22 1.29 -11.22
N GLY A 363 -1.05 1.66 -11.73
CA GLY A 363 0.23 1.14 -11.28
C GLY A 363 0.93 2.00 -10.23
N LYS A 364 2.25 1.83 -10.10
CA LYS A 364 3.11 2.49 -9.11
C LYS A 364 2.90 4.01 -8.99
N PRO A 365 2.76 4.81 -10.08
CA PRO A 365 2.54 6.26 -9.93
C PRO A 365 1.32 6.60 -9.09
N PHE A 366 0.26 5.83 -9.23
CA PHE A 366 -0.97 6.00 -8.46
C PHE A 366 -0.77 5.61 -6.98
N PHE A 367 -0.13 4.48 -6.72
CA PHE A 367 0.18 4.01 -5.36
C PHE A 367 1.19 4.88 -4.61
N LYS A 368 2.07 5.58 -5.32
CA LYS A 368 2.98 6.56 -4.69
C LYS A 368 2.25 7.79 -4.19
N LYS A 369 1.21 8.22 -4.90
CA LYS A 369 0.43 9.40 -4.56
C LYS A 369 -0.65 9.12 -3.54
N TYR A 370 -1.35 8.00 -3.70
CA TYR A 370 -2.51 7.66 -2.88
C TYR A 370 -2.23 6.48 -1.97
N LEU A 371 -2.53 6.65 -0.70
CA LEU A 371 -2.51 5.55 0.26
C LEU A 371 -3.83 4.80 0.19
N ILE A 372 -3.81 3.69 -0.55
CA ILE A 372 -4.99 2.90 -0.89
C ILE A 372 -5.14 1.78 0.13
N MET A 373 -6.32 1.71 0.74
CA MET A 373 -6.73 0.65 1.63
C MET A 373 -7.60 -0.38 0.90
N PHE A 374 -7.29 -1.64 1.10
CA PHE A 374 -8.04 -2.78 0.59
C PHE A 374 -8.71 -3.49 1.77
N ASP A 375 -10.04 -3.42 1.84
CA ASP A 375 -10.86 -4.04 2.89
C ASP A 375 -11.53 -5.30 2.31
N ARG A 376 -10.98 -6.45 2.66
CA ARG A 376 -11.41 -7.75 2.13
C ARG A 376 -12.79 -8.18 2.68
N ASP A 377 -13.04 -7.93 3.97
CA ASP A 377 -14.30 -8.33 4.60
C ASP A 377 -15.48 -7.58 4.02
N LYS A 378 -15.32 -6.29 3.78
CA LYS A 378 -16.38 -5.42 3.25
C LYS A 378 -16.34 -5.28 1.74
N LYS A 379 -15.38 -5.94 1.06
CA LYS A 379 -15.20 -5.90 -0.39
C LYS A 379 -15.21 -4.47 -0.92
N ARG A 380 -14.36 -3.62 -0.34
CA ARG A 380 -14.29 -2.20 -0.66
C ARG A 380 -12.86 -1.70 -0.68
N ILE A 381 -12.68 -0.61 -1.40
CA ILE A 381 -11.43 0.14 -1.47
C ILE A 381 -11.66 1.48 -0.82
N ALA A 382 -10.67 1.99 -0.10
CA ALA A 382 -10.70 3.34 0.44
C ALA A 382 -9.40 4.06 0.20
N ILE A 383 -9.47 5.39 0.23
CA ILE A 383 -8.32 6.27 0.26
C ILE A 383 -8.40 7.17 1.48
N TYR A 384 -7.24 7.49 2.05
CA TYR A 384 -7.11 8.60 2.99
C TYR A 384 -6.84 9.88 2.22
N ASN A 385 -7.70 10.88 2.38
CA ASN A 385 -7.53 12.17 1.73
C ASN A 385 -6.33 12.92 2.34
N PRO A 386 -5.24 13.19 1.58
CA PRO A 386 -4.05 13.85 2.12
C PRO A 386 -4.26 15.34 2.44
N SER A 387 -5.42 15.92 2.08
CA SER A 387 -5.64 17.37 2.16
C SER A 387 -5.89 17.91 3.56
N LYS A 388 -6.02 17.05 4.57
CA LYS A 388 -6.26 17.46 5.95
C LYS A 388 -5.15 16.95 6.87
N THR A 389 -3.93 17.44 6.69
CA THR A 389 -2.93 17.29 7.73
C THR A 389 -3.38 18.06 8.96
N LYS A 390 -4.09 17.38 9.86
CA LYS A 390 -4.26 17.91 11.22
C LYS A 390 -2.84 18.07 11.79
N ILE A 391 -2.49 19.30 12.18
CA ILE A 391 -1.31 19.55 13.00
C ILE A 391 -1.64 18.88 14.34
N SER A 392 -1.26 17.62 14.50
CA SER A 392 -1.36 16.96 15.80
C SER A 392 -0.29 17.57 16.68
N ILE A 393 -0.71 18.41 17.64
CA ILE A 393 0.18 18.85 18.70
C ILE A 393 0.57 17.59 19.47
N PRO A 394 1.87 17.25 19.56
CA PRO A 394 2.29 16.04 20.26
C PRO A 394 1.77 16.05 21.68
N TYR A 395 1.13 15.00 22.13
CA TYR A 395 0.55 14.90 23.48
C TYR A 395 1.55 15.26 24.57
N ASN A 396 2.81 14.93 24.36
CA ASN A 396 3.93 15.29 25.22
C ASN A 396 4.11 16.83 25.34
N LEU A 397 3.85 17.57 24.27
CA LEU A 397 3.93 19.05 24.31
C LEU A 397 2.80 19.63 25.15
N ILE A 398 1.58 19.07 25.07
CA ILE A 398 0.44 19.49 25.90
C ILE A 398 0.76 19.24 27.37
N ILE A 399 1.31 18.07 27.72
CA ILE A 399 1.70 17.73 29.09
C ILE A 399 2.78 18.72 29.61
N ILE A 400 3.81 18.97 28.80
CA ILE A 400 4.88 19.90 29.16
C ILE A 400 4.33 21.34 29.41
N VAL A 401 3.48 21.82 28.51
CA VAL A 401 2.86 23.15 28.65
C VAL A 401 1.97 23.22 29.90
N THR A 402 1.21 22.15 30.17
CA THR A 402 0.35 22.09 31.38
C THR A 402 1.19 22.07 32.64
N LEU A 403 2.28 21.33 32.70
CA LEU A 403 3.20 21.32 33.83
C LEU A 403 3.86 22.68 34.03
N LEU A 404 4.29 23.34 32.96
CA LEU A 404 4.84 24.68 33.03
C LEU A 404 3.83 25.72 33.58
N LEU A 405 2.57 25.63 33.17
CA LEU A 405 1.49 26.48 33.67
C LEU A 405 1.24 26.24 35.15
N ILE A 406 1.27 25.01 35.65
CA ILE A 406 1.13 24.66 37.05
C ILE A 406 2.31 25.24 37.87
N ILE A 407 3.53 25.11 37.36
CA ILE A 407 4.73 25.69 38.03
C ILE A 407 4.63 27.22 38.10
N LEU A 408 4.28 27.87 36.99
CA LEU A 408 4.11 29.33 36.95
C LEU A 408 2.99 29.79 37.89
N TYR A 409 1.87 29.06 37.94
CA TYR A 409 0.79 29.34 38.89
C TYR A 409 1.27 29.25 40.33
N LYS A 410 2.04 28.21 40.68
CA LYS A 410 2.60 28.03 42.02
C LYS A 410 3.53 29.18 42.39
N ILE A 411 4.45 29.56 41.50
CA ILE A 411 5.37 30.69 41.73
C ILE A 411 4.58 32.00 41.91
N PHE A 412 3.56 32.24 41.12
CA PHE A 412 2.71 33.41 41.24
C PHE A 412 1.93 33.41 42.57
N TYR A 413 1.36 32.28 42.95
CA TYR A 413 0.63 32.09 44.20
C TYR A 413 1.53 32.37 45.42
N ASP A 414 2.73 31.79 45.44
CA ASP A 414 3.70 31.98 46.52
C ASP A 414 4.13 33.46 46.64
N LYS A 415 4.39 34.15 45.52
CA LYS A 415 4.69 35.58 45.51
C LYS A 415 3.54 36.45 46.08
N VAL A 416 2.31 36.15 45.74
CA VAL A 416 1.12 36.85 46.23
C VAL A 416 0.92 36.57 47.71
N HIS A 417 1.14 35.32 48.13
CA HIS A 417 0.98 34.93 49.53
C HIS A 417 2.05 35.56 50.43
N VAL A 418 3.31 35.62 49.97
CA VAL A 418 4.41 36.32 50.67
C VAL A 418 4.12 37.81 50.77
N LYS A 419 3.68 38.47 49.71
CA LYS A 419 3.29 39.91 49.76
C LYS A 419 2.13 40.18 50.74
N ARG A 420 1.15 39.25 50.82
CA ARG A 420 0.05 39.39 51.80
C ARG A 420 0.53 39.23 53.23
N LYS A 421 1.45 38.27 53.50
CA LYS A 421 2.06 38.12 54.83
C LYS A 421 2.89 39.30 55.23
N LEU A 422 3.70 39.86 54.31
CA LEU A 422 4.48 41.10 54.62
C LEU A 422 3.59 42.31 54.96
N ARG A 423 2.48 42.50 54.20
CA ARG A 423 1.51 43.58 54.53
C ARG A 423 0.76 43.35 55.83
N ALA A 424 0.47 42.09 56.21
CA ALA A 424 -0.15 41.79 57.48
C ALA A 424 0.79 42.09 58.67
N ASN A 425 2.07 41.77 58.53
CA ASN A 425 3.07 42.06 59.53
C ASN A 425 3.35 43.61 59.70
N GLU A 426 3.34 44.32 58.53
CA GLU A 426 3.44 45.83 58.60
C GLU A 426 2.22 46.43 59.30
N LEU A 427 1.05 45.91 59.18
CA LEU A 427 -0.16 46.37 59.86
C LEU A 427 -0.15 46.03 61.38
N ASP A 428 0.43 44.93 61.80
CA ASP A 428 0.60 44.56 63.20
C ASP A 428 1.64 45.44 63.92
N ASP A 429 2.72 45.85 63.25
CA ASP A 429 3.71 46.77 63.81
C ASP A 429 3.16 48.21 64.01
N ASP A 430 2.30 48.68 63.13
CA ASP A 430 1.64 50.00 63.28
C ASP A 430 0.62 50.00 64.43
N TYR A 431 0.02 48.88 64.80
CA TYR A 431 -0.90 48.78 65.96
C TYR A 431 -0.20 48.77 67.32
N ILE A 432 1.07 48.35 67.39
CA ILE A 432 1.85 48.33 68.64
C ILE A 432 2.32 49.75 69.06
N TYR A 433 2.44 50.68 68.11
CA TYR A 433 2.83 52.10 68.43
C TYR A 433 1.69 52.99 68.95
N ILE A 434 0.42 52.59 68.80
CA ILE A 434 -0.74 53.38 69.24
C ILE A 434 -1.18 53.08 70.69
N ILE A 435 -0.64 52.04 71.34
CA ILE A 435 -1.01 51.69 72.74
C ILE A 435 -0.04 52.18 73.78
N ASN A 436 1.04 52.89 73.44
CA ASN A 436 2.06 53.43 74.39
C ASN A 436 2.11 54.95 74.46
N GLU A 437 1.05 55.68 74.12
CA GLU A 437 0.80 57.08 74.51
C GLU A 437 -0.50 57.10 75.37
#